data_39957670580c8da432999687531fce11
#
_entry.id   39957670580c8da432999687531fce11
#
_cell.length_a   1.000
_cell.length_b   1.000
_cell.length_c   1.000
_cell.angle_alpha   90.00
_cell.angle_beta   90.00
_cell.angle_gamma   90.00
#
_symmetry.space_group_name_H-M   'P 1'
#
loop_
_entity.id
_entity.type
_entity.pdbx_description
1 polymer ?
#
loop_
_entity_poly.entity_id
_entity_poly.type
_entity_poly.pdbx_seq_one_letter_code
_entity_poly.pdbx_strand_id
1 'polypeptide(L)'
;TTLIEKATTPPSRYNDATILEAMINAGRFLEDKDLKDVLKSSEGIGTPATRGSIIEKLINLKMIERKKKTFYATDYGISIIQNLNGHLVASPELTAQWEQKLKSIEACQLEPMTFWHEMIEYIKVATEEFKQMTYQIHGVAATYTNSEIKLIGNCPKCGQKVAAGKNYYYCTEYKKTCDFISGKAILGTKISEANMKKILQGKPSNILTFKKVEAH
;
A
#
# COMPACT_ATOMS: atom_id res chain seq x y z
N THR A 1 35.88 12.66 -43.92
CA THR A 1 35.17 12.37 -42.65
C THR A 1 33.97 13.32 -42.60
N THR A 2 32.75 12.77 -42.66
CA THR A 2 31.52 13.56 -42.60
C THR A 2 31.08 13.64 -41.15
N LEU A 3 30.89 14.84 -40.61
CA LEU A 3 30.33 15.05 -39.27
C LEU A 3 28.82 14.86 -39.38
N ILE A 4 28.28 13.91 -38.64
CA ILE A 4 26.82 13.65 -38.56
C ILE A 4 26.34 14.14 -37.20
N GLU A 5 25.53 15.20 -37.19
CA GLU A 5 24.83 15.62 -35.98
C GLU A 5 23.75 14.59 -35.61
N LYS A 6 23.81 14.09 -34.38
CA LYS A 6 22.80 13.20 -33.82
C LYS A 6 22.28 13.81 -32.55
N ALA A 7 20.96 13.86 -32.41
CA ALA A 7 20.32 14.21 -31.17
C ALA A 7 20.05 12.92 -30.35
N THR A 8 20.27 12.98 -29.03
CA THR A 8 19.87 11.92 -28.13
C THR A 8 18.34 11.92 -27.97
N THR A 9 17.74 10.74 -28.01
CA THR A 9 16.30 10.59 -27.73
C THR A 9 16.12 10.18 -26.28
N PRO A 10 15.03 10.62 -25.59
CA PRO A 10 14.74 10.15 -24.25
C PRO A 10 14.52 8.63 -24.25
N PRO A 11 14.82 7.95 -23.14
CA PRO A 11 14.60 6.52 -23.02
C PRO A 11 13.13 6.17 -23.23
N SER A 12 12.86 5.01 -23.82
CA SER A 12 11.50 4.53 -24.01
C SER A 12 10.83 4.26 -22.67
N ARG A 13 9.52 4.50 -22.60
CA ARG A 13 8.74 4.20 -21.40
C ARG A 13 8.71 2.70 -21.12
N TYR A 14 8.52 2.34 -19.87
CA TYR A 14 8.45 0.94 -19.45
C TYR A 14 7.18 0.24 -20.00
N ASN A 15 7.35 -1.03 -20.30
CA ASN A 15 6.27 -1.99 -20.52
C ASN A 15 6.38 -3.10 -19.45
N ASP A 16 5.48 -4.10 -19.51
CA ASP A 16 5.47 -5.19 -18.51
C ASP A 16 6.82 -5.92 -18.40
N ALA A 17 7.51 -6.18 -19.50
CA ALA A 17 8.81 -6.84 -19.49
C ALA A 17 9.92 -5.93 -18.96
N THR A 18 10.00 -4.71 -19.47
CA THR A 18 11.10 -3.80 -19.12
C THR A 18 10.99 -3.23 -17.71
N ILE A 19 9.79 -3.12 -17.12
CA ILE A 19 9.63 -2.72 -15.72
C ILE A 19 10.08 -3.83 -14.77
N LEU A 20 9.76 -5.09 -15.10
CA LEU A 20 10.26 -6.25 -14.34
C LEU A 20 11.79 -6.33 -14.40
N GLU A 21 12.37 -6.13 -15.57
CA GLU A 21 13.83 -6.05 -15.73
C GLU A 21 14.44 -4.91 -14.92
N ALA A 22 13.79 -3.74 -14.87
CA ALA A 22 14.21 -2.62 -14.06
C ALA A 22 14.18 -2.94 -12.56
N MET A 23 13.18 -3.69 -12.09
CA MET A 23 13.09 -4.15 -10.70
C MET A 23 14.21 -5.15 -10.36
N ILE A 24 14.51 -6.08 -11.26
CA ILE A 24 15.64 -7.04 -11.11
C ILE A 24 16.96 -6.29 -11.04
N ASN A 25 17.15 -5.31 -11.91
CA ASN A 25 18.37 -4.53 -12.02
C ASN A 25 18.30 -3.20 -11.25
N ALA A 26 17.55 -3.15 -10.16
CA ALA A 26 17.34 -1.91 -9.40
C ALA A 26 18.64 -1.32 -8.82
N GLY A 27 19.66 -2.14 -8.59
CA GLY A 27 21.00 -1.69 -8.18
C GLY A 27 21.63 -0.66 -9.11
N ARG A 28 21.22 -0.60 -10.41
CA ARG A 28 21.73 0.41 -11.35
C ARG A 28 21.38 1.85 -10.98
N PHE A 29 20.37 2.04 -10.12
CA PHE A 29 19.95 3.36 -9.66
C PHE A 29 20.69 3.80 -8.38
N LEU A 30 21.52 2.95 -7.80
CA LEU A 30 22.35 3.27 -6.64
C LEU A 30 23.69 3.86 -7.10
N GLU A 31 24.26 4.72 -6.27
CA GLU A 31 25.64 5.23 -6.49
C GLU A 31 26.67 4.35 -5.78
N ASP A 32 26.33 3.90 -4.58
CA ASP A 32 27.18 3.05 -3.76
C ASP A 32 27.40 1.66 -4.39
N LYS A 33 28.67 1.27 -4.55
CA LYS A 33 29.05 0.03 -5.22
C LYS A 33 28.70 -1.19 -4.39
N ASP A 34 28.88 -1.14 -3.07
CA ASP A 34 28.64 -2.27 -2.18
C ASP A 34 27.13 -2.56 -2.12
N LEU A 35 26.31 -1.52 -2.01
CA LEU A 35 24.86 -1.64 -2.07
C LEU A 35 24.34 -2.12 -3.44
N LYS A 36 24.99 -1.74 -4.55
CA LYS A 36 24.71 -2.31 -5.87
C LYS A 36 24.90 -3.80 -5.91
N ASP A 37 26.04 -4.28 -5.40
CA ASP A 37 26.40 -5.70 -5.42
C ASP A 37 25.47 -6.49 -4.48
N VAL A 38 25.10 -5.93 -3.34
CA VAL A 38 24.10 -6.53 -2.43
C VAL A 38 22.75 -6.67 -3.14
N LEU A 39 22.23 -5.60 -3.74
CA LEU A 39 20.92 -5.62 -4.39
C LEU A 39 20.90 -6.55 -5.61
N LYS A 40 22.01 -6.61 -6.36
CA LYS A 40 22.17 -7.54 -7.47
C LYS A 40 22.14 -9.00 -7.00
N SER A 41 22.81 -9.32 -5.89
CA SER A 41 22.83 -10.68 -5.33
C SER A 41 21.53 -11.09 -4.65
N SER A 42 20.69 -10.11 -4.25
CA SER A 42 19.32 -10.32 -3.72
C SER A 42 18.24 -10.25 -4.81
N GLU A 43 18.62 -10.34 -6.10
CA GLU A 43 17.73 -10.30 -7.26
C GLU A 43 16.91 -8.99 -7.39
N GLY A 44 17.38 -7.88 -6.84
CA GLY A 44 16.76 -6.57 -6.99
C GLY A 44 15.60 -6.31 -6.02
N ILE A 45 14.57 -5.60 -6.48
CA ILE A 45 13.39 -5.24 -5.69
C ILE A 45 12.26 -6.24 -5.93
N GLY A 46 11.74 -6.80 -4.84
CA GLY A 46 10.70 -7.83 -4.84
C GLY A 46 11.23 -9.18 -5.35
N THR A 47 10.44 -10.22 -5.16
CA THR A 47 10.73 -11.56 -5.67
C THR A 47 10.03 -11.81 -7.01
N PRO A 48 10.42 -12.81 -7.80
CA PRO A 48 9.69 -13.19 -9.01
C PRO A 48 8.18 -13.36 -8.78
N ALA A 49 7.79 -13.92 -7.63
CA ALA A 49 6.38 -14.15 -7.28
C ALA A 49 5.63 -12.85 -6.92
N THR A 50 6.30 -11.82 -6.43
CA THR A 50 5.66 -10.61 -5.90
C THR A 50 5.68 -9.41 -6.87
N ARG A 51 6.60 -9.36 -7.82
CA ARG A 51 6.75 -8.21 -8.73
C ARG A 51 5.48 -7.90 -9.52
N GLY A 52 4.83 -8.92 -10.08
CA GLY A 52 3.58 -8.73 -10.82
C GLY A 52 2.48 -8.13 -9.95
N SER A 53 2.30 -8.64 -8.73
CA SER A 53 1.30 -8.12 -7.80
C SER A 53 1.60 -6.70 -7.32
N ILE A 54 2.87 -6.31 -7.21
CA ILE A 54 3.28 -4.94 -6.89
C ILE A 54 2.84 -4.00 -8.01
N ILE A 55 3.11 -4.34 -9.27
CA ILE A 55 2.72 -3.52 -10.43
C ILE A 55 1.20 -3.37 -10.49
N GLU A 56 0.46 -4.46 -10.36
CA GLU A 56 -1.01 -4.41 -10.33
C GLU A 56 -1.55 -3.57 -9.15
N LYS A 57 -0.90 -3.62 -7.99
CA LYS A 57 -1.24 -2.78 -6.86
C LYS A 57 -1.04 -1.28 -7.18
N LEU A 58 0.06 -0.91 -7.84
CA LEU A 58 0.30 0.48 -8.26
C LEU A 58 -0.74 0.98 -9.26
N ILE A 59 -1.18 0.12 -10.20
CA ILE A 59 -2.26 0.42 -11.13
C ILE A 59 -3.59 0.61 -10.38
N ASN A 60 -3.92 -0.30 -9.47
CA ASN A 60 -5.15 -0.23 -8.68
C ASN A 60 -5.19 1.02 -7.78
N LEU A 61 -4.04 1.44 -7.24
CA LEU A 61 -3.88 2.67 -6.49
C LEU A 61 -3.86 3.93 -7.36
N LYS A 62 -3.97 3.78 -8.69
CA LYS A 62 -3.91 4.90 -9.65
C LYS A 62 -2.60 5.70 -9.61
N MET A 63 -1.52 5.11 -9.14
CA MET A 63 -0.18 5.73 -9.16
C MET A 63 0.44 5.65 -10.55
N ILE A 64 0.15 4.58 -11.28
CA ILE A 64 0.51 4.39 -12.69
C ILE A 64 -0.72 3.93 -13.48
N GLU A 65 -0.72 4.17 -14.76
CA GLU A 65 -1.74 3.67 -15.70
C GLU A 65 -1.08 2.90 -16.84
N ARG A 66 -1.78 1.86 -17.32
CA ARG A 66 -1.36 1.10 -18.49
C ARG A 66 -2.16 1.57 -19.71
N LYS A 67 -1.48 2.18 -20.69
CA LYS A 67 -2.05 2.55 -21.99
C LYS A 67 -1.49 1.61 -23.06
N LYS A 68 -2.33 0.72 -23.60
CA LYS A 68 -1.90 -0.37 -24.48
C LYS A 68 -0.88 -1.28 -23.75
N LYS A 69 0.38 -1.27 -24.18
CA LYS A 69 1.47 -2.06 -23.59
C LYS A 69 2.48 -1.22 -22.79
N THR A 70 2.19 0.06 -22.55
CA THR A 70 3.16 1.01 -21.99
C THR A 70 2.62 1.59 -20.69
N PHE A 71 3.47 1.74 -19.69
CA PHE A 71 3.14 2.38 -18.41
C PHE A 71 3.39 3.88 -18.45
N TYR A 72 2.49 4.60 -17.80
CA TYR A 72 2.56 6.04 -17.59
C TYR A 72 2.37 6.34 -16.11
N ALA A 73 3.21 7.20 -15.55
CA ALA A 73 2.96 7.75 -14.24
C ALA A 73 1.75 8.70 -14.31
N THR A 74 0.89 8.66 -13.32
CA THR A 74 -0.20 9.62 -13.17
C THR A 74 0.29 10.83 -12.39
N ASP A 75 -0.44 11.95 -12.45
CA ASP A 75 -0.12 13.14 -11.65
C ASP A 75 -0.15 12.81 -10.15
N TYR A 76 -1.04 11.92 -9.73
CA TYR A 76 -1.08 11.40 -8.37
C TYR A 76 0.20 10.64 -8.02
N GLY A 77 0.62 9.68 -8.84
CA GLY A 77 1.85 8.92 -8.62
C GLY A 77 3.08 9.81 -8.59
N ILE A 78 3.16 10.80 -9.50
CA ILE A 78 4.24 11.77 -9.53
C ILE A 78 4.27 12.59 -8.24
N SER A 79 3.12 13.11 -7.81
CA SER A 79 3.04 13.92 -6.58
C SER A 79 3.42 13.14 -5.33
N ILE A 80 3.07 11.85 -5.24
CA ILE A 80 3.51 10.98 -4.12
C ILE A 80 5.03 10.89 -4.08
N ILE A 81 5.68 10.59 -5.21
CA ILE A 81 7.14 10.47 -5.27
C ILE A 81 7.82 11.82 -5.00
N GLN A 82 7.26 12.93 -5.48
CA GLN A 82 7.79 14.27 -5.19
C GLN A 82 7.73 14.60 -3.70
N ASN A 83 6.65 14.23 -3.00
CA ASN A 83 6.56 14.41 -1.54
C ASN A 83 7.51 13.49 -0.76
N LEU A 84 7.87 12.33 -1.32
CA LEU A 84 8.82 11.40 -0.71
C LEU A 84 10.28 11.65 -1.14
N ASN A 85 10.52 12.70 -1.93
CA ASN A 85 11.87 12.99 -2.42
C ASN A 85 12.84 13.26 -1.25
N GLY A 86 13.97 12.57 -1.27
CA GLY A 86 14.96 12.62 -0.20
C GLY A 86 14.73 11.65 0.97
N HIS A 87 13.56 10.97 1.03
CA HIS A 87 13.31 9.93 2.03
C HIS A 87 13.79 8.56 1.54
N LEU A 88 14.50 7.84 2.40
CA LEU A 88 15.01 6.49 2.09
C LEU A 88 13.90 5.49 1.71
N VAL A 89 12.67 5.69 2.19
CA VAL A 89 11.52 4.83 1.84
C VAL A 89 11.22 4.83 0.34
N ALA A 90 11.58 5.88 -0.37
CA ALA A 90 11.40 6.01 -1.82
C ALA A 90 12.64 5.57 -2.62
N SER A 91 13.72 5.15 -1.93
CA SER A 91 14.97 4.74 -2.53
C SER A 91 15.18 3.23 -2.46
N PRO A 92 15.77 2.60 -3.47
CA PRO A 92 16.23 1.22 -3.39
C PRO A 92 17.37 1.01 -2.37
N GLU A 93 18.01 2.08 -1.88
CA GLU A 93 19.07 2.03 -0.87
C GLU A 93 18.60 1.38 0.43
N LEU A 94 17.39 1.73 0.91
CA LEU A 94 16.84 1.13 2.12
C LEU A 94 16.72 -0.39 1.99
N THR A 95 16.24 -0.87 0.84
CA THR A 95 16.15 -2.32 0.56
C THR A 95 17.54 -2.94 0.57
N ALA A 96 18.51 -2.33 -0.09
CA ALA A 96 19.89 -2.83 -0.15
C ALA A 96 20.54 -2.90 1.24
N GLN A 97 20.38 -1.86 2.06
CA GLN A 97 20.89 -1.82 3.44
C GLN A 97 20.28 -2.92 4.32
N TRP A 98 18.98 -3.15 4.20
CA TRP A 98 18.32 -4.20 4.97
C TRP A 98 18.69 -5.61 4.49
N GLU A 99 18.81 -5.82 3.19
CA GLU A 99 19.33 -7.08 2.64
C GLU A 99 20.78 -7.36 3.09
N GLN A 100 21.62 -6.33 3.16
CA GLN A 100 22.98 -6.46 3.66
C GLN A 100 23.00 -6.92 5.14
N LYS A 101 22.15 -6.33 5.97
CA LYS A 101 22.04 -6.72 7.39
C LYS A 101 21.47 -8.14 7.54
N LEU A 102 20.48 -8.53 6.74
CA LEU A 102 19.94 -9.89 6.74
C LEU A 102 21.01 -10.92 6.37
N LYS A 103 21.85 -10.63 5.38
CA LYS A 103 23.01 -11.49 5.04
C LYS A 103 24.04 -11.55 6.17
N SER A 104 24.26 -10.46 6.88
CA SER A 104 25.15 -10.45 8.05
C SER A 104 24.59 -11.29 9.20
N ILE A 105 23.25 -11.32 9.36
CA ILE A 105 22.59 -12.22 10.33
C ILE A 105 22.76 -13.69 9.90
N GLU A 106 22.53 -13.99 8.63
CA GLU A 106 22.71 -15.34 8.07
C GLU A 106 24.15 -15.84 8.24
N ALA A 107 25.14 -14.95 8.09
CA ALA A 107 26.54 -15.21 8.32
C ALA A 107 26.95 -15.22 9.83
N CYS A 108 26.01 -15.09 10.76
CA CYS A 108 26.26 -14.98 12.21
C CYS A 108 27.19 -13.82 12.60
N GLN A 109 27.22 -12.75 11.80
CA GLN A 109 28.03 -11.54 12.04
C GLN A 109 27.22 -10.41 12.69
N LEU A 110 25.91 -10.48 12.65
CA LEU A 110 24.99 -9.51 13.26
C LEU A 110 23.94 -10.23 14.10
N GLU A 111 23.71 -9.74 15.29
CA GLU A 111 22.64 -10.24 16.16
C GLU A 111 21.27 -9.83 15.61
N PRO A 112 20.31 -10.77 15.42
CA PRO A 112 18.97 -10.48 14.86
C PRO A 112 18.22 -9.37 15.61
N MET A 113 18.35 -9.30 16.94
CA MET A 113 17.67 -8.29 17.75
C MET A 113 18.21 -6.88 17.50
N THR A 114 19.48 -6.73 17.14
CA THR A 114 20.06 -5.45 16.75
C THR A 114 19.37 -4.90 15.51
N PHE A 115 19.24 -5.72 14.46
CA PHE A 115 18.53 -5.33 13.24
C PHE A 115 17.05 -5.00 13.53
N TRP A 116 16.40 -5.80 14.38
CA TRP A 116 15.01 -5.56 14.78
C TRP A 116 14.81 -4.20 15.45
N HIS A 117 15.68 -3.84 16.39
CA HIS A 117 15.63 -2.54 17.07
C HIS A 117 15.87 -1.38 16.10
N GLU A 118 16.87 -1.48 15.23
CA GLU A 118 17.15 -0.45 14.22
C GLU A 118 15.97 -0.25 13.26
N MET A 119 15.33 -1.33 12.83
CA MET A 119 14.14 -1.26 11.98
C MET A 119 12.98 -0.55 12.69
N ILE A 120 12.75 -0.86 13.97
CA ILE A 120 11.71 -0.19 14.77
C ILE A 120 12.01 1.29 14.92
N GLU A 121 13.25 1.67 15.23
CA GLU A 121 13.63 3.08 15.35
C GLU A 121 13.49 3.82 14.02
N TYR A 122 13.92 3.23 12.93
CA TYR A 122 13.68 3.80 11.59
C TYR A 122 12.17 4.05 11.33
N ILE A 123 11.31 3.06 11.62
CA ILE A 123 9.86 3.19 11.43
C ILE A 123 9.29 4.32 12.29
N LYS A 124 9.73 4.46 13.55
CA LYS A 124 9.29 5.54 14.44
C LYS A 124 9.68 6.92 13.88
N VAL A 125 10.95 7.09 13.53
CA VAL A 125 11.46 8.34 12.98
C VAL A 125 10.74 8.71 11.70
N ALA A 126 10.68 7.79 10.72
CA ALA A 126 9.99 8.02 9.45
C ALA A 126 8.48 8.33 9.64
N THR A 127 7.84 7.69 10.61
CA THR A 127 6.42 7.96 10.93
C THR A 127 6.22 9.37 11.46
N GLU A 128 7.08 9.85 12.35
CA GLU A 128 7.00 11.22 12.87
C GLU A 128 7.32 12.26 11.78
N GLU A 129 8.33 12.02 10.95
CA GLU A 129 8.64 12.87 9.79
C GLU A 129 7.42 12.98 8.86
N PHE A 130 6.80 11.85 8.50
CA PHE A 130 5.61 11.85 7.64
C PHE A 130 4.39 12.55 8.26
N LYS A 131 4.21 12.51 9.57
CA LYS A 131 3.14 13.25 10.25
C LYS A 131 3.32 14.77 10.17
N GLN A 132 4.57 15.23 10.16
CA GLN A 132 4.92 16.66 10.12
C GLN A 132 4.97 17.22 8.69
N MET A 133 5.03 16.37 7.67
CA MET A 133 5.09 16.79 6.28
C MET A 133 3.77 17.42 5.82
N THR A 134 3.90 18.53 5.10
CA THR A 134 2.77 19.09 4.35
C THR A 134 2.76 18.50 2.94
N TYR A 135 1.73 17.72 2.62
CA TYR A 135 1.63 17.03 1.35
C TYR A 135 0.95 17.90 0.29
N GLN A 136 1.58 18.04 -0.88
CA GLN A 136 0.99 18.58 -2.09
C GLN A 136 0.60 17.42 -3.00
N ILE A 137 -0.66 17.00 -2.96
CA ILE A 137 -1.14 15.86 -3.76
C ILE A 137 -1.98 16.38 -4.92
N HIS A 138 -1.53 16.12 -6.16
CA HIS A 138 -2.20 16.49 -7.40
C HIS A 138 -2.80 15.25 -8.09
N GLY A 139 -3.83 15.47 -8.92
CA GLY A 139 -4.40 14.40 -9.75
C GLY A 139 -5.22 13.35 -9.02
N VAL A 140 -5.44 13.51 -7.72
CA VAL A 140 -6.45 12.72 -7.03
C VAL A 140 -7.79 13.33 -7.42
N ALA A 141 -8.45 12.78 -8.43
CA ALA A 141 -9.89 12.88 -8.43
C ALA A 141 -10.33 12.37 -7.05
N ALA A 142 -11.21 13.10 -6.39
CA ALA A 142 -11.64 12.96 -4.99
C ALA A 142 -12.13 11.55 -4.52
N THR A 143 -11.58 10.48 -5.06
CA THR A 143 -11.91 9.09 -4.78
C THR A 143 -11.15 8.50 -3.59
N TYR A 144 -10.13 9.22 -3.06
CA TYR A 144 -9.53 8.93 -1.75
C TYR A 144 -9.89 9.98 -0.68
N THR A 145 -10.62 11.05 -1.04
CA THR A 145 -11.42 11.72 -0.03
C THR A 145 -12.41 10.68 0.45
N ASN A 146 -12.15 10.14 1.67
CA ASN A 146 -13.18 9.41 2.40
C ASN A 146 -14.34 9.02 1.47
N SER A 147 -14.31 7.81 0.83
CA SER A 147 -15.56 7.29 0.27
C SER A 147 -16.60 7.71 1.30
N GLU A 148 -17.51 8.59 0.95
CA GLU A 148 -18.44 9.22 1.92
C GLU A 148 -18.76 8.17 2.94
N ILE A 149 -18.24 8.35 4.18
CA ILE A 149 -18.40 7.33 5.21
C ILE A 149 -19.91 7.26 5.34
N LYS A 150 -20.51 6.30 4.65
CA LYS A 150 -21.95 6.17 4.57
C LYS A 150 -22.45 5.85 5.96
N LEU A 151 -22.89 6.88 6.63
CA LEU A 151 -23.43 6.79 7.98
C LEU A 151 -24.81 6.14 7.90
N ILE A 152 -24.99 5.05 8.65
CA ILE A 152 -26.18 4.22 8.56
C ILE A 152 -27.08 4.29 9.80
N GLY A 153 -26.60 4.86 10.90
CA GLY A 153 -27.37 4.96 12.14
C GLY A 153 -26.52 5.41 13.30
N ASN A 154 -27.06 5.31 14.50
CA ASN A 154 -26.34 5.60 15.74
C ASN A 154 -25.84 4.33 16.39
N CYS A 155 -24.70 4.39 17.02
CA CYS A 155 -24.08 3.29 17.73
C CYS A 155 -24.91 2.92 18.97
N PRO A 156 -25.28 1.64 19.16
CA PRO A 156 -26.05 1.22 20.33
C PRO A 156 -25.23 1.26 21.64
N LYS A 157 -23.89 1.35 21.55
CA LYS A 157 -23.00 1.41 22.71
C LYS A 157 -22.71 2.83 23.19
N CYS A 158 -22.41 3.75 22.28
CA CYS A 158 -21.95 5.09 22.64
C CYS A 158 -22.77 6.24 22.01
N GLY A 159 -23.80 5.94 21.21
CA GLY A 159 -24.64 6.96 20.55
C GLY A 159 -24.02 7.63 19.32
N GLN A 160 -22.73 7.50 19.06
CA GLN A 160 -22.05 8.09 17.92
C GLN A 160 -22.47 7.42 16.61
N LYS A 161 -22.07 7.95 15.46
CA LYS A 161 -22.48 7.44 14.16
C LYS A 161 -21.83 6.08 13.85
N VAL A 162 -22.59 5.21 13.16
CA VAL A 162 -22.09 3.96 12.60
C VAL A 162 -21.88 4.11 11.10
N ALA A 163 -20.71 3.72 10.65
CA ALA A 163 -20.27 3.78 9.28
C ALA A 163 -20.35 2.41 8.59
N ALA A 164 -20.65 2.41 7.30
CA ALA A 164 -20.61 1.22 6.45
C ALA A 164 -19.24 1.14 5.72
N GLY A 165 -18.28 0.40 6.25
CA GLY A 165 -17.02 0.07 5.59
C GLY A 165 -17.18 -1.01 4.51
N LYS A 166 -16.07 -1.50 3.95
CA LYS A 166 -16.08 -2.54 2.92
C LYS A 166 -16.66 -3.87 3.43
N ASN A 167 -16.17 -4.37 4.54
CA ASN A 167 -16.51 -5.69 5.09
C ASN A 167 -17.26 -5.63 6.42
N TYR A 168 -17.30 -4.46 7.06
CA TYR A 168 -17.82 -4.27 8.41
C TYR A 168 -18.66 -3.00 8.51
N TYR A 169 -19.59 -3.01 9.46
CA TYR A 169 -20.22 -1.83 10.03
C TYR A 169 -19.51 -1.51 11.33
N TYR A 170 -19.09 -0.26 11.55
CA TYR A 170 -18.30 0.13 12.72
C TYR A 170 -18.67 1.52 13.23
N CYS A 171 -18.51 1.73 14.52
CA CYS A 171 -18.68 3.04 15.13
C CYS A 171 -17.56 3.98 14.64
N THR A 172 -17.87 5.26 14.40
CA THR A 172 -16.85 6.27 14.04
C THR A 172 -15.77 6.44 15.11
N GLU A 173 -16.09 6.10 16.36
CA GLU A 173 -15.15 6.09 17.49
C GLU A 173 -14.57 4.69 17.77
N TYR A 174 -14.62 3.77 16.80
CA TYR A 174 -14.07 2.43 16.96
C TYR A 174 -12.56 2.47 17.25
N LYS A 175 -12.11 1.71 18.24
CA LYS A 175 -10.76 1.66 18.81
C LYS A 175 -10.27 2.96 19.49
N LYS A 176 -11.08 4.02 19.58
CA LYS A 176 -10.77 5.20 20.40
C LYS A 176 -11.51 5.11 21.74
N THR A 177 -12.83 5.28 21.71
CA THR A 177 -13.71 5.29 22.89
C THR A 177 -14.83 4.26 22.80
N CYS A 178 -14.91 3.50 21.70
CA CYS A 178 -15.95 2.51 21.45
C CYS A 178 -15.37 1.29 20.72
N ASP A 179 -15.94 0.12 21.02
CA ASP A 179 -15.54 -1.17 20.45
C ASP A 179 -16.60 -1.78 19.52
N PHE A 180 -17.62 -0.98 19.14
CA PHE A 180 -18.70 -1.49 18.30
C PHE A 180 -18.23 -1.74 16.87
N ILE A 181 -18.26 -3.00 16.45
CA ILE A 181 -18.03 -3.48 15.08
C ILE A 181 -18.94 -4.66 14.80
N SER A 182 -19.45 -4.77 13.58
CA SER A 182 -20.27 -5.88 13.10
C SER A 182 -19.90 -6.28 11.70
N GLY A 183 -19.75 -7.56 11.43
CA GLY A 183 -19.52 -8.07 10.08
C GLY A 183 -20.69 -7.79 9.14
N LYS A 184 -20.41 -7.56 7.85
CA LYS A 184 -21.44 -7.48 6.81
C LYS A 184 -22.00 -8.85 6.38
N ALA A 185 -21.46 -9.93 6.91
CA ALA A 185 -21.96 -11.28 6.71
C ALA A 185 -21.99 -12.04 8.04
N ILE A 186 -23.08 -12.75 8.30
CA ILE A 186 -23.26 -13.64 9.43
C ILE A 186 -23.70 -15.00 8.88
N LEU A 187 -23.02 -16.06 9.26
CA LEU A 187 -23.29 -17.43 8.80
C LEU A 187 -23.43 -17.51 7.25
N GLY A 188 -22.54 -16.85 6.53
CA GLY A 188 -22.54 -16.83 5.06
C GLY A 188 -23.61 -15.97 4.41
N THR A 189 -24.49 -15.32 5.18
CA THR A 189 -25.57 -14.46 4.67
C THR A 189 -25.22 -12.99 4.84
N LYS A 190 -25.31 -12.21 3.78
CA LYS A 190 -25.06 -10.77 3.77
C LYS A 190 -26.14 -10.00 4.51
N ILE A 191 -25.72 -9.16 5.47
CA ILE A 191 -26.59 -8.18 6.11
C ILE A 191 -26.56 -6.90 5.30
N SER A 192 -27.70 -6.56 4.67
CA SER A 192 -27.83 -5.31 3.92
C SER A 192 -27.79 -4.08 4.87
N GLU A 193 -27.44 -2.91 4.30
CA GLU A 193 -27.48 -1.65 5.05
C GLU A 193 -28.87 -1.33 5.60
N ALA A 194 -29.92 -1.68 4.85
CA ALA A 194 -31.31 -1.50 5.31
C ALA A 194 -31.62 -2.35 6.56
N ASN A 195 -31.14 -3.59 6.59
CA ASN A 195 -31.30 -4.44 7.75
C ASN A 195 -30.45 -3.94 8.94
N MET A 196 -29.19 -3.52 8.69
CA MET A 196 -28.36 -2.95 9.74
C MET A 196 -28.97 -1.67 10.33
N LYS A 197 -29.55 -0.78 9.52
CA LYS A 197 -30.31 0.40 10.02
C LYS A 197 -31.43 0.03 10.97
N LYS A 198 -32.21 -1.02 10.64
CA LYS A 198 -33.28 -1.50 11.54
C LYS A 198 -32.71 -2.04 12.84
N ILE A 199 -31.65 -2.84 12.78
CA ILE A 199 -30.98 -3.40 13.97
C ILE A 199 -30.44 -2.28 14.87
N LEU A 200 -29.80 -1.27 14.31
CA LEU A 200 -29.32 -0.11 15.08
C LEU A 200 -30.43 0.71 15.73
N GLN A 201 -31.67 0.62 15.22
CA GLN A 201 -32.86 1.25 15.80
C GLN A 201 -33.58 0.34 16.82
N GLY A 202 -33.04 -0.84 17.10
CA GLY A 202 -33.72 -1.84 17.95
C GLY A 202 -34.93 -2.49 17.28
N LYS A 203 -35.09 -2.37 15.97
CA LYS A 203 -36.19 -2.96 15.20
C LYS A 203 -35.77 -4.32 14.63
N PRO A 204 -36.70 -5.28 14.47
CA PRO A 204 -36.40 -6.54 13.82
C PRO A 204 -35.93 -6.32 12.38
N SER A 205 -34.91 -7.06 11.96
CA SER A 205 -34.48 -7.09 10.56
C SER A 205 -35.54 -7.79 9.68
N ASN A 206 -35.42 -7.65 8.37
CA ASN A 206 -36.16 -8.52 7.46
C ASN A 206 -35.72 -9.97 7.66
N ILE A 207 -36.60 -10.91 7.33
CA ILE A 207 -36.28 -12.35 7.39
C ILE A 207 -35.05 -12.60 6.51
N LEU A 208 -34.01 -13.21 7.11
CA LEU A 208 -32.79 -13.61 6.44
C LEU A 208 -32.72 -15.13 6.40
N THR A 209 -32.47 -15.70 5.24
CA THR A 209 -32.23 -17.14 5.09
C THR A 209 -30.76 -17.41 5.31
N PHE A 210 -30.42 -18.15 6.34
CA PHE A 210 -29.05 -18.56 6.62
C PHE A 210 -28.73 -19.90 5.94
N LYS A 211 -27.53 -20.05 5.41
CA LYS A 211 -27.05 -21.34 4.89
C LYS A 211 -26.85 -22.29 6.07
N LYS A 212 -27.40 -23.51 5.95
CA LYS A 212 -27.15 -24.57 6.93
C LYS A 212 -25.66 -24.88 6.92
N VAL A 213 -25.00 -24.70 8.06
CA VAL A 213 -23.62 -25.14 8.24
C VAL A 213 -23.69 -26.63 8.53
N GLU A 214 -23.24 -27.46 7.60
CA GLU A 214 -23.01 -28.88 7.89
C GLU A 214 -21.80 -28.95 8.81
N ALA A 215 -22.00 -29.50 10.00
CA ALA A 215 -20.92 -29.78 10.93
C ALA A 215 -20.05 -30.90 10.35
N HIS A 216 -18.77 -30.62 10.12
CA HIS A 216 -17.74 -31.61 9.86
C HIS A 216 -17.06 -32.00 11.16
#